data_1dc4fbb86e54695c913d68f3e42f25d2
#
_entry.id   1dc4fbb86e54695c913d68f3e42f25d2
#
_cell.length_a   1.000
_cell.length_b   1.000
_cell.length_c   1.000
_cell.angle_alpha   90.00
_cell.angle_beta   90.00
_cell.angle_gamma   90.00
#
_symmetry.space_group_name_H-M   'P 1'
#
loop_
_entity.id
_entity.type
_entity.pdbx_description
1 polymer ?
#
loop_
_entity_poly.entity_id
_entity_poly.type
_entity_poly.pdbx_seq_one_letter_code
_entity_poly.pdbx_strand_id
1 'polypeptide(L)'
;MGSIKPNWNRNRLCRRKILWVSLKFDKLIEPYPSFLEDYASVAILIIDDKEILFIKRSENLPTHKGHIAFPGGKKENSDKNIVETALREAEEELFIEQSSIKPLGSLNHVDTVEYAFKVFPIICETSDKPDRFNENEVQDIYFLKIKDLENSDNWIYRGNYENDWIFNFQDQILWGATAYMTRALLGVNLG
;
A
#
# COMPACT_ATOMS: atom_id res chain seq x y z
N MET A 1 -2.41 -38.82 -22.95
CA MET A 1 -2.88 -37.59 -22.32
C MET A 1 -2.04 -37.34 -21.07
N GLY A 2 -0.99 -36.57 -21.18
CA GLY A 2 -0.06 -36.28 -20.08
C GLY A 2 -0.36 -34.92 -19.49
N SER A 3 -0.70 -34.88 -18.19
CA SER A 3 -0.90 -33.68 -17.44
C SER A 3 0.44 -33.03 -17.14
N ILE A 4 0.69 -31.86 -17.68
CA ILE A 4 1.85 -31.01 -17.36
C ILE A 4 1.56 -30.34 -16.03
N LYS A 5 2.26 -30.75 -14.95
CA LYS A 5 2.24 -30.04 -13.67
C LYS A 5 3.18 -28.85 -13.76
N PRO A 6 2.79 -27.63 -13.34
CA PRO A 6 3.69 -26.49 -13.34
C PRO A 6 4.83 -26.70 -12.33
N ASN A 7 6.06 -26.52 -12.80
CA ASN A 7 7.29 -26.69 -12.03
C ASN A 7 7.54 -25.42 -11.18
N TRP A 8 7.04 -25.39 -9.94
CA TRP A 8 7.32 -24.33 -8.99
C TRP A 8 8.72 -24.47 -8.43
N ASN A 9 9.60 -23.58 -8.82
CA ASN A 9 11.01 -23.56 -8.45
C ASN A 9 11.19 -23.40 -6.93
N ARG A 10 11.56 -24.47 -6.23
CA ARG A 10 11.71 -24.56 -4.75
C ARG A 10 12.68 -23.51 -4.15
N ASN A 11 13.58 -22.94 -4.95
CA ASN A 11 14.56 -21.97 -4.49
C ASN A 11 14.01 -20.53 -4.29
N ARG A 12 12.84 -20.18 -4.87
CA ARG A 12 12.18 -18.90 -4.61
C ARG A 12 11.44 -18.88 -3.26
N LEU A 13 10.96 -20.03 -2.80
CA LEU A 13 10.22 -20.16 -1.53
C LEU A 13 11.07 -19.91 -0.28
N CYS A 14 12.39 -20.16 -0.35
CA CYS A 14 13.26 -20.01 0.83
C CYS A 14 13.64 -18.54 1.10
N ARG A 15 13.77 -17.69 0.06
CA ARG A 15 14.04 -16.25 0.22
C ARG A 15 12.80 -15.45 0.62
N ARG A 16 11.60 -15.87 0.20
CA ARG A 16 10.32 -15.24 0.57
C ARG A 16 10.02 -15.31 2.07
N LYS A 17 10.47 -16.38 2.76
CA LYS A 17 10.21 -16.53 4.21
C LYS A 17 10.89 -15.50 5.09
N ILE A 18 11.98 -14.86 4.66
CA ILE A 18 12.78 -13.99 5.53
C ILE A 18 12.17 -12.58 5.60
N LEU A 19 11.64 -12.05 4.51
CA LEU A 19 11.04 -10.71 4.51
C LEU A 19 9.71 -10.68 5.26
N TRP A 20 8.84 -11.67 5.04
CA TRP A 20 7.51 -11.74 5.67
C TRP A 20 7.53 -11.89 7.20
N VAL A 21 8.66 -12.30 7.78
CA VAL A 21 8.83 -12.41 9.23
C VAL A 21 8.95 -11.02 9.90
N SER A 22 9.43 -10.02 9.19
CA SER A 22 9.58 -8.66 9.73
C SER A 22 8.31 -7.81 9.61
N LEU A 23 7.47 -8.06 8.59
CA LEU A 23 6.26 -7.29 8.36
C LEU A 23 5.17 -7.58 9.39
N LYS A 24 4.49 -6.54 9.83
CA LYS A 24 3.42 -6.60 10.83
C LYS A 24 2.08 -6.35 10.18
N PHE A 25 1.31 -7.40 9.94
CA PHE A 25 -0.06 -7.30 9.42
C PHE A 25 -0.89 -8.53 9.78
N ASP A 26 -2.20 -8.38 9.77
CA ASP A 26 -3.13 -9.47 9.95
C ASP A 26 -3.37 -10.17 8.61
N LYS A 27 -3.26 -11.50 8.61
CA LYS A 27 -3.50 -12.28 7.40
C LYS A 27 -4.97 -12.21 6.99
N LEU A 28 -5.22 -11.87 5.73
CA LEU A 28 -6.56 -11.92 5.16
C LEU A 28 -6.94 -13.35 4.78
N ILE A 29 -8.17 -13.73 5.13
CA ILE A 29 -8.76 -15.04 4.82
C ILE A 29 -10.11 -14.78 4.15
N GLU A 30 -10.37 -15.45 3.05
CA GLU A 30 -11.67 -15.38 2.39
C GLU A 30 -12.80 -16.05 3.22
N PRO A 31 -14.02 -15.51 3.21
CA PRO A 31 -14.43 -14.29 2.50
C PRO A 31 -13.87 -13.03 3.16
N TYR A 32 -13.39 -12.10 2.31
CA TYR A 32 -12.82 -10.84 2.80
C TYR A 32 -13.86 -9.95 3.49
N PRO A 33 -13.46 -9.15 4.49
CA PRO A 33 -14.37 -8.27 5.19
C PRO A 33 -15.10 -7.30 4.25
N SER A 34 -16.40 -7.17 4.45
CA SER A 34 -17.26 -6.21 3.75
C SER A 34 -18.04 -5.37 4.75
N PHE A 35 -18.32 -4.13 4.38
CA PHE A 35 -19.04 -3.18 5.24
C PHE A 35 -20.13 -2.50 4.41
N LEU A 36 -21.28 -2.26 5.05
CA LEU A 36 -22.39 -1.52 4.45
C LEU A 36 -22.10 -0.01 4.44
N GLU A 37 -21.38 0.47 5.45
CA GLU A 37 -20.97 1.86 5.59
C GLU A 37 -19.94 2.26 4.54
N ASP A 38 -19.84 3.56 4.28
CA ASP A 38 -18.81 4.12 3.42
C ASP A 38 -17.41 3.92 4.03
N TYR A 39 -16.48 3.50 3.19
CA TYR A 39 -15.07 3.35 3.55
C TYR A 39 -14.18 3.67 2.34
N ALA A 40 -12.89 3.77 2.59
CA ALA A 40 -11.87 3.74 1.56
C ALA A 40 -10.92 2.57 1.79
N SER A 41 -10.26 2.11 0.74
CA SER A 41 -9.18 1.12 0.84
C SER A 41 -7.99 1.57 0.04
N VAL A 42 -6.80 1.28 0.54
CA VAL A 42 -5.53 1.55 -0.14
C VAL A 42 -4.74 0.26 -0.32
N ALA A 43 -4.06 0.12 -1.44
CA ALA A 43 -3.19 -1.00 -1.72
C ALA A 43 -1.74 -0.65 -1.37
N ILE A 44 -1.18 -1.31 -0.35
CA ILE A 44 0.26 -1.24 -0.06
C ILE A 44 0.94 -2.29 -0.92
N LEU A 45 1.40 -1.87 -2.09
CA LEU A 45 2.02 -2.75 -3.09
C LEU A 45 3.49 -3.00 -2.76
N ILE A 46 3.83 -4.24 -2.44
CA ILE A 46 5.20 -4.69 -2.23
C ILE A 46 5.70 -5.30 -3.54
N ILE A 47 6.74 -4.69 -4.09
CA ILE A 47 7.32 -5.07 -5.37
C ILE A 47 8.56 -5.94 -5.13
N ASP A 48 8.56 -7.15 -5.68
CA ASP A 48 9.71 -8.09 -5.63
C ASP A 48 10.28 -8.32 -4.22
N ASP A 49 9.47 -8.20 -3.16
CA ASP A 49 9.89 -8.32 -1.76
C ASP A 49 10.97 -7.29 -1.32
N LYS A 50 11.09 -6.16 -2.00
CA LYS A 50 12.20 -5.20 -1.77
C LYS A 50 11.78 -3.77 -1.64
N GLU A 51 10.72 -3.37 -2.34
CA GLU A 51 10.29 -1.99 -2.47
C GLU A 51 8.80 -1.88 -2.17
N ILE A 52 8.39 -0.74 -1.65
CA ILE A 52 6.98 -0.35 -1.54
C ILE A 52 6.72 0.73 -2.57
N LEU A 53 5.63 0.60 -3.31
CA LEU A 53 5.18 1.59 -4.28
C LEU A 53 4.35 2.67 -3.57
N PHE A 54 4.64 3.92 -3.93
CA PHE A 54 3.88 5.10 -3.54
C PHE A 54 3.53 5.89 -4.80
N ILE A 55 2.40 6.60 -4.75
CA ILE A 55 2.00 7.55 -5.77
C ILE A 55 2.16 8.99 -5.25
N LYS A 56 2.44 9.92 -6.14
CA LYS A 56 2.21 11.34 -5.92
C LYS A 56 0.88 11.71 -6.53
N ARG A 57 -0.04 12.17 -5.69
CA ARG A 57 -1.37 12.57 -6.16
C ARG A 57 -1.30 13.79 -7.06
N SER A 58 -2.13 13.81 -8.10
CA SER A 58 -2.18 14.92 -9.05
C SER A 58 -2.56 16.24 -8.36
N GLU A 59 -1.95 17.33 -8.79
CA GLU A 59 -2.29 18.70 -8.37
C GLU A 59 -3.71 19.12 -8.82
N ASN A 60 -4.29 18.39 -9.77
CA ASN A 60 -5.64 18.65 -10.30
C ASN A 60 -6.75 18.06 -9.43
N LEU A 61 -6.44 17.21 -8.47
CA LEU A 61 -7.42 16.61 -7.57
C LEU A 61 -8.01 17.64 -6.60
N PRO A 62 -9.25 17.47 -6.13
CA PRO A 62 -9.90 18.39 -5.20
C PRO A 62 -9.25 18.40 -3.82
N THR A 63 -8.66 17.25 -3.41
CA THR A 63 -8.09 17.05 -2.06
C THR A 63 -6.73 16.37 -2.13
N HIS A 64 -5.87 16.60 -1.12
CA HIS A 64 -4.55 15.97 -0.96
C HIS A 64 -3.63 16.12 -2.19
N LYS A 65 -3.68 17.29 -2.82
CA LYS A 65 -2.86 17.64 -3.98
C LYS A 65 -1.38 17.47 -3.70
N GLY A 66 -0.66 16.78 -4.58
CA GLY A 66 0.77 16.57 -4.48
C GLY A 66 1.23 15.72 -3.30
N HIS A 67 0.32 15.17 -2.49
CA HIS A 67 0.69 14.30 -1.37
C HIS A 67 1.19 12.94 -1.86
N ILE A 68 2.15 12.40 -1.12
CA ILE A 68 2.59 11.02 -1.28
C ILE A 68 1.60 10.10 -0.58
N ALA A 69 1.08 9.13 -1.31
CA ALA A 69 0.05 8.21 -0.84
C ALA A 69 0.28 6.79 -1.36
N PHE A 70 -0.45 5.84 -0.82
CA PHE A 70 -0.68 4.55 -1.48
C PHE A 70 -1.80 4.71 -2.51
N PRO A 71 -1.79 3.95 -3.62
CA PRO A 71 -2.92 3.89 -4.53
C PRO A 71 -4.17 3.44 -3.78
N GLY A 72 -5.30 4.10 -4.03
CA GLY A 72 -6.52 3.79 -3.33
C GLY A 72 -7.56 4.90 -3.32
N GLY A 73 -8.77 4.52 -2.96
CA GLY A 73 -9.89 5.43 -2.95
C GLY A 73 -11.12 4.88 -2.23
N LYS A 74 -12.26 5.48 -2.51
CA LYS A 74 -13.53 5.16 -1.87
C LYS A 74 -14.16 3.90 -2.48
N LYS A 75 -14.90 3.20 -1.62
CA LYS A 75 -15.77 2.12 -2.06
C LYS A 75 -16.75 2.59 -3.12
N GLU A 76 -16.88 1.79 -4.18
CA GLU A 76 -17.97 1.88 -5.15
C GLU A 76 -19.04 0.81 -4.91
N ASN A 77 -20.21 1.00 -5.56
CA ASN A 77 -21.33 0.04 -5.42
C ASN A 77 -21.00 -1.35 -5.99
N SER A 78 -20.05 -1.42 -6.92
CA SER A 78 -19.54 -2.66 -7.52
C SER A 78 -18.65 -3.45 -6.57
N ASP A 79 -18.00 -2.79 -5.60
CA ASP A 79 -17.04 -3.39 -4.70
C ASP A 79 -17.75 -4.22 -3.61
N LYS A 80 -17.45 -5.50 -3.54
CA LYS A 80 -18.06 -6.42 -2.56
C LYS A 80 -17.38 -6.38 -1.20
N ASN A 81 -16.11 -5.95 -1.16
CA ASN A 81 -15.30 -5.97 0.06
C ASN A 81 -14.10 -5.00 -0.05
N ILE A 82 -13.41 -4.81 1.07
CA ILE A 82 -12.26 -3.88 1.16
C ILE A 82 -11.09 -4.22 0.23
N VAL A 83 -10.94 -5.50 -0.12
CA VAL A 83 -9.87 -5.95 -1.03
C VAL A 83 -10.20 -5.57 -2.47
N GLU A 84 -11.43 -5.81 -2.91
CA GLU A 84 -11.87 -5.43 -4.27
C GLU A 84 -11.73 -3.93 -4.50
N THR A 85 -12.08 -3.09 -3.51
CA THR A 85 -11.86 -1.64 -3.60
C THR A 85 -10.38 -1.31 -3.80
N ALA A 86 -9.48 -1.87 -2.99
CA ALA A 86 -8.05 -1.59 -3.09
C ALA A 86 -7.45 -2.04 -4.43
N LEU A 87 -7.88 -3.21 -4.94
CA LEU A 87 -7.39 -3.75 -6.21
C LEU A 87 -7.91 -2.96 -7.41
N ARG A 88 -9.20 -2.56 -7.40
CA ARG A 88 -9.80 -1.73 -8.44
C ARG A 88 -9.06 -0.40 -8.56
N GLU A 89 -8.86 0.29 -7.44
CA GLU A 89 -8.16 1.57 -7.39
C GLU A 89 -6.71 1.45 -7.88
N ALA A 90 -5.99 0.38 -7.47
CA ALA A 90 -4.63 0.14 -7.97
C ALA A 90 -4.59 -0.08 -9.48
N GLU A 91 -5.59 -0.79 -10.06
CA GLU A 91 -5.71 -0.98 -11.50
C GLU A 91 -6.02 0.33 -12.23
N GLU A 92 -6.95 1.14 -11.70
CA GLU A 92 -7.37 2.42 -12.29
C GLU A 92 -6.26 3.48 -12.27
N GLU A 93 -5.53 3.58 -11.16
CA GLU A 93 -4.45 4.55 -10.98
C GLU A 93 -3.14 4.14 -11.66
N LEU A 94 -2.80 2.84 -11.67
CA LEU A 94 -1.47 2.35 -12.06
C LEU A 94 -1.48 1.44 -13.30
N PHE A 95 -2.65 1.12 -13.84
CA PHE A 95 -2.80 0.18 -14.96
C PHE A 95 -2.17 -1.20 -14.74
N ILE A 96 -2.15 -1.65 -13.47
CA ILE A 96 -1.74 -3.00 -13.09
C ILE A 96 -2.98 -3.89 -13.06
N GLU A 97 -2.98 -5.01 -13.79
CA GLU A 97 -4.10 -5.95 -13.75
C GLU A 97 -4.31 -6.51 -12.35
N GLN A 98 -5.55 -6.52 -11.84
CA GLN A 98 -5.87 -7.06 -10.51
C GLN A 98 -5.41 -8.51 -10.34
N SER A 99 -5.42 -9.30 -11.41
CA SER A 99 -4.98 -10.69 -11.42
C SER A 99 -3.49 -10.87 -11.10
N SER A 100 -2.68 -9.84 -11.30
CA SER A 100 -1.24 -9.83 -10.99
C SER A 100 -0.94 -9.34 -9.57
N ILE A 101 -1.96 -8.82 -8.86
CA ILE A 101 -1.83 -8.34 -7.49
C ILE A 101 -2.37 -9.40 -6.54
N LYS A 102 -1.54 -9.85 -5.61
CA LYS A 102 -1.91 -10.85 -4.63
C LYS A 102 -2.12 -10.22 -3.25
N PRO A 103 -3.37 -10.16 -2.74
CA PRO A 103 -3.63 -9.74 -1.37
C PRO A 103 -3.01 -10.73 -0.37
N LEU A 104 -2.40 -10.20 0.69
CA LEU A 104 -1.73 -10.99 1.72
C LEU A 104 -2.34 -10.76 3.10
N GLY A 105 -2.65 -9.52 3.43
CA GLY A 105 -3.09 -9.13 4.75
C GLY A 105 -3.65 -7.72 4.80
N SER A 106 -3.97 -7.27 6.00
CA SER A 106 -4.40 -5.90 6.26
C SER A 106 -3.76 -5.36 7.54
N LEU A 107 -3.65 -4.05 7.63
CA LEU A 107 -3.46 -3.37 8.90
C LEU A 107 -4.82 -3.01 9.50
N ASN A 108 -4.81 -2.59 10.77
CA ASN A 108 -5.96 -1.92 11.36
C ASN A 108 -6.32 -0.70 10.50
N HIS A 109 -7.63 -0.42 10.39
CA HIS A 109 -8.08 0.78 9.71
C HIS A 109 -7.51 2.04 10.36
N VAL A 110 -7.35 3.07 9.55
CA VAL A 110 -6.92 4.39 10.00
C VAL A 110 -8.11 5.33 9.88
N ASP A 111 -8.43 6.03 10.98
CA ASP A 111 -9.39 7.11 10.95
C ASP A 111 -8.68 8.36 10.42
N THR A 112 -9.23 8.97 9.40
CA THR A 112 -8.69 10.22 8.86
C THR A 112 -9.44 11.41 9.45
N VAL A 113 -8.69 12.43 9.85
CA VAL A 113 -9.28 13.66 10.46
C VAL A 113 -10.22 14.39 9.49
N GLU A 114 -10.01 14.21 8.20
CA GLU A 114 -10.71 14.95 7.15
C GLU A 114 -11.97 14.25 6.63
N TYR A 115 -12.09 12.93 6.86
CA TYR A 115 -13.22 12.13 6.36
C TYR A 115 -13.83 11.32 7.49
N ALA A 116 -15.16 11.31 7.54
CA ALA A 116 -15.93 10.54 8.51
C ALA A 116 -15.95 9.02 8.20
N PHE A 117 -15.00 8.51 7.43
CA PHE A 117 -14.94 7.09 7.05
C PHE A 117 -13.56 6.49 7.31
N LYS A 118 -13.56 5.17 7.48
CA LYS A 118 -12.37 4.36 7.76
C LYS A 118 -11.58 4.10 6.48
N VAL A 119 -10.24 4.13 6.58
CA VAL A 119 -9.35 3.72 5.49
C VAL A 119 -8.73 2.38 5.85
N PHE A 120 -8.92 1.37 4.99
CA PHE A 120 -8.39 0.01 5.17
C PHE A 120 -7.12 -0.19 4.33
N PRO A 121 -5.95 -0.34 4.97
CA PRO A 121 -4.72 -0.67 4.26
C PRO A 121 -4.66 -2.17 3.94
N ILE A 122 -4.59 -2.51 2.67
CA ILE A 122 -4.48 -3.88 2.17
C ILE A 122 -3.05 -4.11 1.69
N ILE A 123 -2.36 -5.05 2.31
CA ILE A 123 -1.00 -5.43 1.94
C ILE A 123 -1.08 -6.39 0.76
N CYS A 124 -0.41 -6.04 -0.32
CA CYS A 124 -0.40 -6.78 -1.55
C CYS A 124 1.02 -7.05 -2.05
N GLU A 125 1.20 -8.20 -2.69
CA GLU A 125 2.43 -8.59 -3.37
C GLU A 125 2.20 -8.56 -4.88
N THR A 126 3.13 -7.97 -5.63
CA THR A 126 3.19 -8.08 -7.08
C THR A 126 4.63 -8.06 -7.56
N SER A 127 4.89 -8.62 -8.75
CA SER A 127 6.16 -8.44 -9.47
C SER A 127 6.04 -7.38 -10.58
N ASP A 128 4.83 -6.90 -10.84
CA ASP A 128 4.60 -5.89 -11.86
C ASP A 128 5.05 -4.54 -11.35
N LYS A 129 5.94 -3.92 -12.10
CA LYS A 129 6.46 -2.59 -11.81
C LYS A 129 5.89 -1.64 -12.87
N PRO A 130 4.84 -0.85 -12.51
CA PRO A 130 4.21 0.02 -13.49
C PRO A 130 5.20 1.07 -13.98
N ASP A 131 5.14 1.36 -15.27
CA ASP A 131 5.90 2.41 -15.95
C ASP A 131 5.00 3.55 -16.46
N ARG A 132 3.68 3.42 -16.24
CA ARG A 132 2.64 4.37 -16.60
C ARG A 132 1.53 4.39 -15.56
N PHE A 133 0.77 5.46 -15.54
CA PHE A 133 -0.30 5.69 -14.56
C PHE A 133 -1.36 6.64 -15.13
N ASN A 134 -2.49 6.75 -14.46
CA ASN A 134 -3.56 7.67 -14.79
C ASN A 134 -3.16 9.11 -14.40
N GLU A 135 -2.73 9.91 -15.37
CA GLU A 135 -2.24 11.29 -15.15
C GLU A 135 -3.32 12.24 -14.58
N ASN A 136 -4.60 11.88 -14.65
CA ASN A 136 -5.66 12.66 -14.01
C ASN A 136 -5.61 12.57 -12.49
N GLU A 137 -5.14 11.43 -11.96
CA GLU A 137 -5.15 11.13 -10.52
C GLU A 137 -3.75 11.04 -9.91
N VAL A 138 -2.78 10.60 -10.70
CA VAL A 138 -1.39 10.39 -10.29
C VAL A 138 -0.48 11.32 -11.08
N GLN A 139 0.43 12.00 -10.39
CA GLN A 139 1.45 12.86 -10.99
C GLN A 139 2.75 12.11 -11.21
N ASP A 140 3.10 11.19 -10.30
CA ASP A 140 4.35 10.43 -10.34
C ASP A 140 4.23 9.16 -9.48
N ILE A 141 5.14 8.20 -9.68
CA ILE A 141 5.24 6.96 -8.91
C ILE A 141 6.65 6.79 -8.33
N TYR A 142 6.72 6.29 -7.09
CA TYR A 142 7.97 6.10 -6.37
C TYR A 142 8.08 4.69 -5.81
N PHE A 143 9.28 4.12 -5.89
CA PHE A 143 9.62 2.81 -5.33
C PHE A 143 10.65 3.00 -4.22
N LEU A 144 10.22 2.92 -2.98
CA LEU A 144 11.10 3.08 -1.83
C LEU A 144 11.51 1.72 -1.29
N LYS A 145 12.81 1.56 -1.04
CA LYS A 145 13.34 0.30 -0.51
C LYS A 145 12.87 0.07 0.91
N ILE A 146 12.35 -1.12 1.17
CA ILE A 146 11.89 -1.52 2.51
C ILE A 146 12.98 -1.33 3.55
N LYS A 147 14.23 -1.71 3.25
CA LYS A 147 15.37 -1.55 4.17
C LYS A 147 15.65 -0.10 4.59
N ASP A 148 15.34 0.87 3.71
CA ASP A 148 15.56 2.29 4.00
C ASP A 148 14.40 2.83 4.85
N LEU A 149 13.17 2.32 4.62
CA LEU A 149 11.98 2.63 5.42
C LEU A 149 11.99 1.95 6.80
N GLU A 150 12.62 0.77 6.95
CA GLU A 150 12.78 0.07 8.23
C GLU A 150 13.80 0.75 9.15
N ASN A 151 14.73 1.52 8.59
CA ASN A 151 15.75 2.20 9.39
C ASN A 151 15.14 3.40 10.13
N SER A 152 15.07 3.29 11.47
CA SER A 152 14.53 4.35 12.34
C SER A 152 15.26 5.69 12.18
N ASP A 153 16.55 5.68 11.86
CA ASP A 153 17.36 6.90 11.72
C ASP A 153 16.97 7.75 10.51
N ASN A 154 16.23 7.16 9.55
CA ASN A 154 15.74 7.87 8.37
C ASN A 154 14.41 8.62 8.62
N TRP A 155 13.80 8.44 9.80
CA TRP A 155 12.57 9.10 10.18
C TRP A 155 12.86 10.33 11.04
N ILE A 156 12.17 11.43 10.77
CA ILE A 156 12.35 12.71 11.44
C ILE A 156 11.05 13.09 12.15
N TYR A 157 11.12 13.39 13.44
CA TYR A 157 9.99 13.92 14.17
C TYR A 157 9.84 15.42 13.89
N ARG A 158 8.72 15.82 13.28
CA ARG A 158 8.42 17.20 12.91
C ARG A 158 7.69 17.95 14.03
N GLY A 159 6.85 17.24 14.79
CA GLY A 159 6.24 17.75 16.02
C GLY A 159 5.04 18.67 15.84
N ASN A 160 4.37 18.68 14.69
CA ASN A 160 3.16 19.49 14.47
C ASN A 160 1.92 18.86 15.15
N TYR A 161 1.94 17.54 15.37
CA TYR A 161 0.91 16.74 16.03
C TYR A 161 1.53 15.48 16.62
N GLU A 162 0.75 14.73 17.41
CA GLU A 162 1.20 13.44 17.95
C GLU A 162 1.53 12.45 16.85
N ASN A 163 2.67 11.75 16.96
CA ASN A 163 3.17 10.83 15.94
C ASN A 163 3.51 11.45 14.57
N ASP A 164 3.82 12.74 14.53
CA ASP A 164 4.21 13.45 13.30
C ASP A 164 5.63 13.10 12.85
N TRP A 165 5.83 11.85 12.50
CA TRP A 165 7.06 11.34 11.92
C TRP A 165 6.99 11.36 10.41
N ILE A 166 8.03 11.91 9.78
CA ILE A 166 8.15 12.04 8.34
C ILE A 166 9.38 11.29 7.81
N PHE A 167 9.32 10.89 6.55
CA PHE A 167 10.44 10.30 5.82
C PHE A 167 10.70 11.14 4.56
N ASN A 168 11.91 11.69 4.44
CA ASN A 168 12.30 12.49 3.29
C ASN A 168 12.98 11.61 2.24
N PHE A 169 12.60 11.77 0.99
CA PHE A 169 13.24 11.11 -0.15
C PHE A 169 13.17 12.01 -1.38
N GLN A 170 14.28 12.13 -2.09
CA GLN A 170 14.39 13.09 -3.19
C GLN A 170 13.91 14.49 -2.73
N ASP A 171 12.96 15.09 -3.44
CA ASP A 171 12.30 16.36 -3.10
C ASP A 171 10.90 16.17 -2.48
N GLN A 172 10.57 14.96 -2.03
CA GLN A 172 9.25 14.57 -1.50
C GLN A 172 9.30 14.26 -0.01
N ILE A 173 8.12 14.33 0.62
CA ILE A 173 7.93 14.02 2.04
C ILE A 173 6.82 12.99 2.18
N LEU A 174 7.14 11.84 2.77
CA LEU A 174 6.17 10.87 3.24
C LEU A 174 5.72 11.27 4.65
N TRP A 175 4.43 11.51 4.87
CA TRP A 175 3.90 12.01 6.13
C TRP A 175 2.45 11.56 6.39
N GLY A 176 1.87 11.91 7.53
CA GLY A 176 0.48 11.66 7.87
C GLY A 176 0.11 10.18 7.92
N ALA A 177 -1.09 9.86 7.46
CA ALA A 177 -1.62 8.49 7.47
C ALA A 177 -0.74 7.52 6.68
N THR A 178 -0.19 7.94 5.54
CA THR A 178 0.70 7.10 4.71
C THR A 178 1.98 6.75 5.45
N ALA A 179 2.62 7.71 6.12
CA ALA A 179 3.79 7.47 6.96
C ALA A 179 3.47 6.56 8.14
N TYR A 180 2.32 6.77 8.80
CA TYR A 180 1.85 5.93 9.89
C TYR A 180 1.66 4.47 9.45
N MET A 181 0.91 4.24 8.35
CA MET A 181 0.67 2.90 7.81
C MET A 181 1.98 2.20 7.40
N THR A 182 2.91 2.96 6.80
CA THR A 182 4.24 2.43 6.43
C THR A 182 5.01 1.94 7.66
N ARG A 183 5.09 2.76 8.71
CA ARG A 183 5.76 2.40 9.96
C ARG A 183 5.09 1.22 10.67
N ALA A 184 3.75 1.22 10.69
CA ALA A 184 2.98 0.12 11.29
C ALA A 184 3.26 -1.21 10.59
N LEU A 185 3.28 -1.23 9.25
CA LEU A 185 3.61 -2.41 8.46
C LEU A 185 5.01 -2.93 8.74
N LEU A 186 5.98 -2.03 8.82
CA LEU A 186 7.40 -2.37 8.99
C LEU A 186 7.80 -2.56 10.46
N GLY A 187 6.89 -2.33 11.40
CA GLY A 187 7.17 -2.44 12.83
C GLY A 187 8.17 -1.39 13.34
N VAL A 188 8.27 -0.24 12.65
CA VAL A 188 9.15 0.87 13.03
C VAL A 188 8.52 1.61 14.20
N ASN A 189 9.12 1.44 15.38
CA ASN A 189 8.71 2.11 16.60
C ASN A 189 9.66 3.26 16.90
N LEU A 190 9.15 4.47 16.97
CA LEU A 190 9.93 5.71 17.11
C LEU A 190 9.65 6.46 18.43
N GLY A 191 9.05 5.78 19.39
CA GLY A 191 8.74 6.34 20.71
C GLY A 191 7.40 7.01 20.78
#